data_c66f38e930141a94684b6cd0feee6558
#
_entry.id   c66f38e930141a94684b6cd0feee6558
#
_cell.length_a   1.000
_cell.length_b   1.000
_cell.length_c   1.000
_cell.angle_alpha   90.00
_cell.angle_beta   90.00
_cell.angle_gamma   90.00
#
_symmetry.space_group_name_H-M   'P 1'
#
loop_
_entity.id
_entity.type
_entity.pdbx_description
1 polymer ?
#
loop_
_entity_poly.entity_id
_entity_poly.type
_entity_poly.pdbx_seq_one_letter_code
_entity_poly.pdbx_strand_id
1 'polypeptide(L)'
;MLNFACNYTNMGKRISLFLIMFCLFALASVSAKDKFTVVIDPGHGGKDVGAVGAISNEKSINLNIALALGNLIEQNLSDVRVIYTRKTDVFISLKGRAEIANRAKADLFISVHTNSVPPTKTPPQGFQVYTLGMHRAKDNLDVAMRENSVISLEKGYEKTYQGFDPNSSESYIMFEILQSANMEKSVELARLIQRSVCSKANRNDKGVHQAGFLVLRETSMPSCLIELGFITSNEEEQFLNSSRGIDLMARGIYEAFVEYKNIYDGKVTIPYRPSTKNQLPIENVLGRLSNNAKTPAEQVEMPKRIKVVTQPRTTQTPTVRSQRHRQERQTSLDETSASIPLFKIQIFAINRELSFDSELFKGYKNISFEIDGSLHKYMIGANEDYYEILRLKEELKQEFPEAFIVAFKNGQRMNTGEAVKEFVKNKRKAM
;
A
#
# COMPACT_ATOMS: atom_id res chain seq x y z
N MET A 1 -81.64 20.76 -2.42
CA MET A 1 -80.43 20.96 -3.27
C MET A 1 -79.23 21.58 -2.56
N LEU A 2 -79.30 21.99 -1.29
CA LEU A 2 -78.12 22.63 -0.58
C LEU A 2 -77.17 21.62 0.07
N ASN A 3 -77.51 20.37 0.29
CA ASN A 3 -76.59 19.43 0.97
C ASN A 3 -75.55 18.73 0.09
N PHE A 4 -75.71 18.78 -1.24
CA PHE A 4 -74.72 18.23 -2.19
C PHE A 4 -73.52 19.13 -2.42
N ALA A 5 -73.66 20.44 -2.35
CA ALA A 5 -72.58 21.42 -2.59
C ALA A 5 -71.57 21.44 -1.44
N CYS A 6 -72.01 21.20 -0.19
CA CYS A 6 -71.14 21.27 0.98
C CYS A 6 -70.21 20.03 1.08
N ASN A 7 -70.59 18.88 0.53
CA ASN A 7 -69.74 17.66 0.51
C ASN A 7 -68.66 17.75 -0.55
N TYR A 8 -68.88 18.42 -1.70
CA TYR A 8 -67.86 18.58 -2.75
C TYR A 8 -66.72 19.52 -2.36
N THR A 9 -67.03 20.59 -1.63
CA THR A 9 -65.97 21.54 -1.15
C THR A 9 -65.09 20.89 -0.04
N ASN A 10 -65.62 20.03 0.79
CA ASN A 10 -64.85 19.29 1.79
C ASN A 10 -64.02 18.15 1.18
N MET A 11 -64.52 17.52 0.13
CA MET A 11 -63.76 16.49 -0.60
C MET A 11 -62.58 17.09 -1.36
N GLY A 12 -62.75 18.26 -2.03
CA GLY A 12 -61.69 18.99 -2.69
C GLY A 12 -60.58 19.43 -1.71
N LYS A 13 -60.95 19.93 -0.52
CA LYS A 13 -59.96 20.29 0.52
C LYS A 13 -59.18 19.09 1.04
N ARG A 14 -59.83 17.95 1.21
CA ARG A 14 -59.16 16.71 1.64
C ARG A 14 -58.21 16.18 0.57
N ILE A 15 -58.60 16.19 -0.71
CA ILE A 15 -57.73 15.79 -1.83
C ILE A 15 -56.56 16.74 -1.95
N SER A 16 -56.73 18.04 -1.81
CA SER A 16 -55.66 19.03 -1.83
C SER A 16 -54.67 18.84 -0.68
N LEU A 17 -55.20 18.51 0.55
CA LEU A 17 -54.34 18.24 1.69
C LEU A 17 -53.53 16.94 1.52
N PHE A 18 -54.12 15.88 0.92
CA PHE A 18 -53.41 14.67 0.58
C PHE A 18 -52.35 14.88 -0.50
N LEU A 19 -52.63 15.67 -1.50
CA LEU A 19 -51.65 16.02 -2.53
C LEU A 19 -50.48 16.83 -1.98
N ILE A 20 -50.72 17.79 -1.09
CA ILE A 20 -49.70 18.59 -0.43
C ILE A 20 -48.85 17.68 0.47
N MET A 21 -49.47 16.78 1.23
CA MET A 21 -48.76 15.82 2.10
C MET A 21 -47.96 14.81 1.29
N PHE A 22 -48.46 14.36 0.13
CA PHE A 22 -47.76 13.49 -0.79
C PHE A 22 -46.55 14.19 -1.45
N CYS A 23 -46.73 15.48 -1.86
CA CYS A 23 -45.61 16.28 -2.35
C CYS A 23 -44.56 16.57 -1.27
N LEU A 24 -44.95 16.82 -0.01
CA LEU A 24 -44.02 16.94 1.11
C LEU A 24 -43.28 15.64 1.42
N PHE A 25 -43.96 14.48 1.30
CA PHE A 25 -43.32 13.18 1.44
C PHE A 25 -42.39 12.84 0.26
N ALA A 26 -42.72 13.23 -0.95
CA ALA A 26 -41.87 13.08 -2.14
C ALA A 26 -40.64 13.96 -2.09
N LEU A 27 -40.72 15.15 -1.48
CA LEU A 27 -39.59 16.04 -1.25
C LEU A 27 -38.64 15.52 -0.15
N ALA A 28 -39.14 14.71 0.80
CA ALA A 28 -38.32 14.07 1.84
C ALA A 28 -37.47 12.90 1.32
N SER A 29 -37.75 12.41 0.11
CA SER A 29 -37.00 11.35 -0.55
C SER A 29 -35.83 11.85 -1.41
N VAL A 30 -35.34 13.07 -1.15
CA VAL A 30 -34.01 13.45 -1.66
C VAL A 30 -33.02 12.58 -0.90
N SER A 31 -32.68 11.46 -1.51
CA SER A 31 -31.61 10.58 -1.02
C SER A 31 -30.37 11.44 -0.77
N ALA A 32 -30.05 11.66 0.50
CA ALA A 32 -28.81 12.30 0.86
C ALA A 32 -27.70 11.45 0.23
N LYS A 33 -27.03 11.97 -0.80
CA LYS A 33 -25.92 11.27 -1.46
C LYS A 33 -24.94 10.89 -0.35
N ASP A 34 -24.58 9.63 -0.26
CA ASP A 34 -23.66 9.12 0.76
C ASP A 34 -22.38 9.98 0.76
N LYS A 35 -21.95 10.38 1.96
CA LYS A 35 -20.71 11.13 2.13
C LYS A 35 -19.54 10.28 1.72
N PHE A 36 -18.55 10.88 1.04
CA PHE A 36 -17.27 10.21 0.82
C PHE A 36 -16.65 9.83 2.18
N THR A 37 -16.40 8.54 2.39
CA THR A 37 -15.91 8.05 3.68
C THR A 37 -14.43 7.70 3.60
N VAL A 38 -13.61 8.39 4.39
CA VAL A 38 -12.19 8.06 4.54
C VAL A 38 -11.94 7.48 5.93
N VAL A 39 -11.19 6.37 5.97
CA VAL A 39 -10.65 5.82 7.22
C VAL A 39 -9.20 6.23 7.34
N ILE A 40 -8.87 6.89 8.44
CA ILE A 40 -7.50 7.24 8.83
C ILE A 40 -7.08 6.25 9.92
N ASP A 41 -5.97 5.56 9.69
CA ASP A 41 -5.45 4.53 10.56
C ASP A 41 -4.12 4.96 11.16
N PRO A 42 -4.09 5.53 12.38
CA PRO A 42 -2.84 5.75 13.10
C PRO A 42 -2.23 4.40 13.47
N GLY A 43 -1.10 4.03 12.84
CA GLY A 43 -0.41 2.77 13.10
C GLY A 43 -0.04 2.58 14.57
N HIS A 44 0.08 1.32 15.01
CA HIS A 44 0.44 0.94 16.37
C HIS A 44 -0.60 1.42 17.43
N GLY A 45 -0.22 1.44 18.71
CA GLY A 45 -1.06 1.91 19.82
C GLY A 45 -1.16 0.95 20.99
N GLY A 46 -1.39 1.47 22.19
CA GLY A 46 -1.46 0.70 23.43
C GLY A 46 -0.16 -0.06 23.70
N LYS A 47 -0.25 -1.38 23.80
CA LYS A 47 0.90 -2.28 24.03
C LYS A 47 1.87 -2.37 22.84
N ASP A 48 1.45 -2.00 21.66
CA ASP A 48 2.28 -1.91 20.46
C ASP A 48 2.78 -0.47 20.34
N VAL A 49 4.02 -0.26 20.69
CA VAL A 49 4.64 1.09 20.71
C VAL A 49 5.17 1.51 19.34
N GLY A 50 5.29 0.54 18.38
CA GLY A 50 6.03 0.76 17.15
C GLY A 50 7.52 0.98 17.39
N ALA A 51 8.18 1.65 16.49
CA ALA A 51 9.58 2.03 16.65
C ALA A 51 9.77 3.06 17.78
N VAL A 52 10.90 2.97 18.48
CA VAL A 52 11.26 3.85 19.60
C VAL A 52 12.39 4.76 19.14
N GLY A 53 12.16 6.08 19.25
CA GLY A 53 13.14 7.11 18.98
C GLY A 53 13.89 7.56 20.24
N ALA A 54 14.59 8.68 20.13
CA ALA A 54 15.33 9.26 21.24
C ALA A 54 14.43 10.02 22.23
N ILE A 55 13.34 10.64 21.75
CA ILE A 55 12.45 11.50 22.54
C ILE A 55 10.98 11.07 22.49
N SER A 56 10.61 10.15 21.58
CA SER A 56 9.23 9.74 21.35
C SER A 56 9.13 8.29 20.88
N ASN A 57 7.93 7.88 20.56
CA ASN A 57 7.65 6.60 19.91
C ASN A 57 6.73 6.79 18.70
N GLU A 58 6.80 5.86 17.81
CA GLU A 58 6.07 5.87 16.54
C GLU A 58 4.56 6.03 16.74
N LYS A 59 3.95 5.26 17.66
CA LYS A 59 2.49 5.32 17.92
C LYS A 59 1.99 6.72 18.24
N SER A 60 2.82 7.55 18.88
CA SER A 60 2.47 8.92 19.29
C SER A 60 2.56 9.88 18.11
N ILE A 61 3.63 9.79 17.30
CA ILE A 61 3.79 10.59 16.09
C ILE A 61 2.63 10.28 15.12
N ASN A 62 2.37 8.99 14.87
CA ASN A 62 1.31 8.55 13.97
C ASN A 62 -0.05 9.08 14.39
N LEU A 63 -0.38 9.01 15.70
CA LEU A 63 -1.64 9.52 16.24
C LEU A 63 -1.77 11.03 16.06
N ASN A 64 -0.75 11.80 16.38
CA ASN A 64 -0.78 13.26 16.31
C ASN A 64 -1.03 13.75 14.88
N ILE A 65 -0.30 13.20 13.91
CA ILE A 65 -0.43 13.60 12.49
C ILE A 65 -1.76 13.12 11.91
N ALA A 66 -2.19 11.89 12.23
CA ALA A 66 -3.48 11.36 11.80
C ALA A 66 -4.67 12.18 12.33
N LEU A 67 -4.63 12.60 13.60
CA LEU A 67 -5.67 13.47 14.17
C LEU A 67 -5.66 14.86 13.53
N ALA A 68 -4.47 15.43 13.28
CA ALA A 68 -4.35 16.71 12.59
C ALA A 68 -4.92 16.64 11.17
N LEU A 69 -4.62 15.57 10.41
CA LEU A 69 -5.18 15.31 9.09
C LEU A 69 -6.71 15.24 9.12
N GLY A 70 -7.26 14.43 10.01
CA GLY A 70 -8.71 14.27 10.08
C GLY A 70 -9.42 15.55 10.51
N ASN A 71 -8.84 16.32 11.42
CA ASN A 71 -9.37 17.65 11.79
C ASN A 71 -9.41 18.60 10.59
N LEU A 72 -8.36 18.62 9.73
CA LEU A 72 -8.37 19.41 8.52
C LEU A 72 -9.49 18.99 7.57
N ILE A 73 -9.72 17.68 7.40
CA ILE A 73 -10.80 17.16 6.56
C ILE A 73 -12.16 17.53 7.13
N GLU A 74 -12.41 17.26 8.42
CA GLU A 74 -13.69 17.53 9.07
C GLU A 74 -14.08 19.01 9.06
N GLN A 75 -13.08 19.90 9.19
CA GLN A 75 -13.31 21.37 9.19
C GLN A 75 -13.57 21.95 7.80
N ASN A 76 -13.03 21.34 6.74
CA ASN A 76 -13.04 21.95 5.41
C ASN A 76 -13.92 21.22 4.39
N LEU A 77 -14.35 19.96 4.67
CA LEU A 77 -15.09 19.13 3.73
C LEU A 77 -16.36 18.56 4.40
N SER A 78 -17.48 19.28 4.26
CA SER A 78 -18.75 18.87 4.89
C SER A 78 -19.37 17.61 4.26
N ASP A 79 -18.95 17.25 3.05
CA ASP A 79 -19.39 16.09 2.28
C ASP A 79 -18.49 14.87 2.48
N VAL A 80 -17.53 14.94 3.41
CA VAL A 80 -16.65 13.83 3.82
C VAL A 80 -17.01 13.35 5.23
N ARG A 81 -16.95 12.04 5.44
CA ARG A 81 -17.03 11.39 6.74
C ARG A 81 -15.67 10.81 7.07
N VAL A 82 -15.07 11.30 8.16
CA VAL A 82 -13.81 10.76 8.69
C VAL A 82 -14.09 9.72 9.76
N ILE A 83 -13.45 8.57 9.63
CA ILE A 83 -13.44 7.51 10.62
C ILE A 83 -11.99 7.22 10.97
N TYR A 84 -11.70 7.03 12.25
CA TYR A 84 -10.37 6.65 12.71
C TYR A 84 -10.42 5.22 13.23
N THR A 85 -9.37 4.46 13.00
CA THR A 85 -9.23 3.16 13.67
C THR A 85 -9.02 3.34 15.16
N ARG A 86 -8.27 4.37 15.57
CA ARG A 86 -8.12 4.85 16.96
C ARG A 86 -8.00 6.36 17.02
N LYS A 87 -8.47 6.96 18.12
CA LYS A 87 -8.31 8.39 18.46
C LYS A 87 -7.50 8.57 19.75
N THR A 88 -7.11 7.49 20.39
CA THR A 88 -6.38 7.47 21.66
C THR A 88 -5.29 6.40 21.59
N ASP A 89 -4.49 6.29 22.64
CA ASP A 89 -3.44 5.28 22.75
C ASP A 89 -4.01 3.91 23.14
N VAL A 90 -4.66 3.23 22.18
CA VAL A 90 -5.23 1.88 22.33
C VAL A 90 -4.71 0.96 21.25
N PHE A 91 -4.58 -0.33 21.57
CA PHE A 91 -4.18 -1.36 20.64
C PHE A 91 -5.36 -1.81 19.77
N ILE A 92 -5.17 -1.81 18.46
CA ILE A 92 -6.10 -2.40 17.49
C ILE A 92 -5.32 -3.38 16.62
N SER A 93 -5.81 -4.62 16.47
CA SER A 93 -5.20 -5.65 15.61
C SER A 93 -5.20 -5.21 14.14
N LEU A 94 -4.26 -5.72 13.31
CA LEU A 94 -4.22 -5.36 11.89
C LEU A 94 -5.53 -5.70 11.17
N LYS A 95 -6.07 -6.89 11.45
CA LYS A 95 -7.38 -7.28 10.91
C LYS A 95 -8.50 -6.34 11.41
N GLY A 96 -8.50 -5.97 12.68
CA GLY A 96 -9.48 -5.06 13.27
C GLY A 96 -9.50 -3.68 12.61
N ARG A 97 -8.33 -3.14 12.22
CA ARG A 97 -8.21 -1.87 11.48
C ARG A 97 -8.91 -1.95 10.13
N ALA A 98 -8.59 -2.99 9.35
CA ALA A 98 -9.25 -3.23 8.06
C ALA A 98 -10.75 -3.50 8.20
N GLU A 99 -11.18 -4.25 9.23
CA GLU A 99 -12.60 -4.51 9.50
C GLU A 99 -13.39 -3.23 9.82
N ILE A 100 -12.79 -2.26 10.51
CA ILE A 100 -13.41 -0.94 10.75
C ILE A 100 -13.70 -0.26 9.41
N ALA A 101 -12.74 -0.26 8.48
CA ALA A 101 -12.89 0.35 7.17
C ALA A 101 -13.90 -0.41 6.30
N ASN A 102 -13.84 -1.74 6.27
CA ASN A 102 -14.73 -2.58 5.47
C ASN A 102 -16.18 -2.48 5.93
N ARG A 103 -16.43 -2.52 7.26
CA ARG A 103 -17.79 -2.33 7.83
C ARG A 103 -18.34 -0.94 7.57
N ALA A 104 -17.48 0.07 7.56
CA ALA A 104 -17.88 1.44 7.23
C ALA A 104 -18.17 1.62 5.74
N LYS A 105 -17.86 0.63 4.88
CA LYS A 105 -17.87 0.73 3.40
C LYS A 105 -17.10 1.97 2.97
N ALA A 106 -15.90 2.15 3.51
CA ALA A 106 -15.10 3.32 3.24
C ALA A 106 -14.68 3.39 1.76
N ASP A 107 -14.59 4.61 1.24
CA ASP A 107 -14.12 4.88 -0.12
C ASP A 107 -12.60 4.90 -0.18
N LEU A 108 -11.94 5.10 0.99
CA LEU A 108 -10.50 5.24 1.07
C LEU A 108 -9.99 4.83 2.46
N PHE A 109 -8.80 4.19 2.48
CA PHE A 109 -8.08 3.85 3.71
C PHE A 109 -6.65 4.41 3.65
N ILE A 110 -6.26 5.20 4.66
CA ILE A 110 -4.93 5.81 4.79
C ILE A 110 -4.33 5.38 6.12
N SER A 111 -3.32 4.51 6.09
CA SER A 111 -2.52 4.13 7.27
C SER A 111 -1.33 5.06 7.41
N VAL A 112 -1.05 5.48 8.64
CA VAL A 112 -0.01 6.47 8.96
C VAL A 112 1.00 5.83 9.91
N HIS A 113 2.25 5.74 9.48
CA HIS A 113 3.39 5.12 10.14
C HIS A 113 4.61 6.04 10.14
N THR A 114 5.61 5.70 10.92
CA THR A 114 6.91 6.39 10.98
C THR A 114 8.03 5.37 10.95
N ASN A 115 8.79 5.36 9.87
CA ASN A 115 9.80 4.37 9.56
C ASN A 115 10.95 4.34 10.57
N SER A 116 11.66 3.23 10.60
CA SER A 116 12.88 3.07 11.38
C SER A 116 13.89 2.17 10.65
N VAL A 117 15.16 2.33 10.97
CA VAL A 117 16.23 1.46 10.51
C VAL A 117 17.12 1.07 11.71
N PRO A 118 17.89 -0.03 11.62
CA PRO A 118 18.90 -0.30 12.62
C PRO A 118 19.85 0.89 12.82
N PRO A 119 20.44 1.06 14.00
CA PRO A 119 21.36 2.17 14.29
C PRO A 119 22.48 2.27 13.25
N THR A 120 22.59 3.42 12.60
CA THR A 120 23.65 3.75 11.64
C THR A 120 24.24 5.09 11.94
N LYS A 121 25.48 5.35 11.46
CA LYS A 121 26.13 6.67 11.65
C LYS A 121 25.36 7.79 10.95
N THR A 122 24.70 7.48 9.85
CA THR A 122 23.92 8.41 9.03
C THR A 122 22.57 7.76 8.73
N PRO A 123 21.57 7.88 9.62
CA PRO A 123 20.25 7.31 9.35
C PRO A 123 19.65 7.98 8.11
N PRO A 124 18.89 7.21 7.31
CA PRO A 124 18.18 7.77 6.17
C PRO A 124 17.16 8.81 6.64
N GLN A 125 16.83 9.73 5.75
CA GLN A 125 15.82 10.76 5.94
C GLN A 125 14.91 10.80 4.72
N GLY A 126 13.64 11.16 4.92
CA GLY A 126 12.71 11.41 3.86
C GLY A 126 11.39 10.67 4.02
N PHE A 127 10.49 11.00 3.13
CA PHE A 127 9.10 10.56 3.11
C PHE A 127 8.87 9.52 2.01
N GLN A 128 8.06 8.52 2.28
CA GLN A 128 7.70 7.49 1.30
C GLN A 128 6.27 6.98 1.53
N VAL A 129 5.65 6.51 0.45
CA VAL A 129 4.30 5.95 0.51
C VAL A 129 4.30 4.56 -0.10
N TYR A 130 3.58 3.65 0.54
CA TYR A 130 3.45 2.27 0.11
C TYR A 130 2.03 1.93 -0.33
N THR A 131 1.91 1.07 -1.31
CA THR A 131 0.68 0.38 -1.67
C THR A 131 0.86 -1.13 -1.55
N LEU A 132 -0.26 -1.85 -1.48
CA LEU A 132 -0.21 -3.31 -1.49
C LEU A 132 0.37 -3.80 -2.81
N GLY A 133 1.28 -4.75 -2.75
CA GLY A 133 1.84 -5.40 -3.92
C GLY A 133 3.13 -6.13 -3.61
N MET A 134 3.80 -6.58 -4.68
CA MET A 134 5.08 -7.23 -4.57
C MET A 134 6.18 -6.23 -4.21
N HIS A 135 7.00 -6.56 -3.23
CA HIS A 135 8.21 -5.81 -2.93
C HIS A 135 9.27 -6.07 -4.02
N ARG A 136 9.75 -5.01 -4.64
CA ARG A 136 10.82 -5.10 -5.68
C ARG A 136 12.23 -4.94 -5.11
N ALA A 137 12.36 -4.44 -3.89
CA ALA A 137 13.61 -4.22 -3.20
C ALA A 137 13.56 -4.86 -1.81
N LYS A 138 14.70 -5.36 -1.34
CA LYS A 138 14.83 -5.97 -0.01
C LYS A 138 14.37 -5.03 1.10
N ASP A 139 14.74 -3.76 1.02
CA ASP A 139 14.38 -2.76 2.01
C ASP A 139 12.86 -2.61 2.18
N ASN A 140 12.09 -2.75 1.08
CA ASN A 140 10.63 -2.71 1.14
C ASN A 140 10.03 -3.94 1.83
N LEU A 141 10.68 -5.11 1.67
CA LEU A 141 10.31 -6.31 2.41
C LEU A 141 10.58 -6.13 3.90
N ASP A 142 11.75 -5.60 4.26
CA ASP A 142 12.14 -5.39 5.66
C ASP A 142 11.17 -4.45 6.39
N VAL A 143 10.67 -3.40 5.71
CA VAL A 143 9.60 -2.53 6.25
C VAL A 143 8.32 -3.33 6.46
N ALA A 144 7.84 -4.07 5.45
CA ALA A 144 6.61 -4.86 5.59
C ALA A 144 6.72 -5.94 6.68
N MET A 145 7.88 -6.59 6.81
CA MET A 145 8.13 -7.59 7.86
C MET A 145 8.03 -6.96 9.25
N ARG A 146 8.61 -5.78 9.43
CA ARG A 146 8.55 -5.04 10.70
C ARG A 146 7.10 -4.68 11.05
N GLU A 147 6.37 -4.06 10.13
CA GLU A 147 4.99 -3.64 10.35
C GLU A 147 4.04 -4.83 10.57
N ASN A 148 4.24 -5.92 9.86
CA ASN A 148 3.42 -7.12 10.04
C ASN A 148 3.79 -7.91 11.32
N SER A 149 4.98 -7.72 11.89
CA SER A 149 5.42 -8.46 13.09
C SER A 149 4.52 -8.25 14.31
N VAL A 150 3.76 -7.16 14.32
CA VAL A 150 2.78 -6.82 15.36
C VAL A 150 1.70 -7.90 15.55
N ILE A 151 1.44 -8.74 14.54
CA ILE A 151 0.48 -9.85 14.68
C ILE A 151 0.88 -10.81 15.80
N SER A 152 2.17 -10.94 16.11
CA SER A 152 2.66 -11.76 17.22
C SER A 152 2.13 -11.31 18.59
N LEU A 153 1.68 -10.07 18.72
CA LEU A 153 1.01 -9.54 19.90
C LEU A 153 -0.48 -9.91 19.96
N GLU A 154 -1.05 -10.48 18.90
CA GLU A 154 -2.46 -10.86 18.79
C GLU A 154 -2.65 -12.32 19.24
N LYS A 155 -3.61 -12.58 20.12
CA LYS A 155 -3.92 -13.95 20.55
C LYS A 155 -4.48 -14.77 19.38
N GLY A 156 -3.87 -15.92 19.08
CA GLY A 156 -4.32 -16.83 18.03
C GLY A 156 -4.09 -16.29 16.61
N TYR A 157 -3.05 -15.49 16.42
CA TYR A 157 -2.73 -14.88 15.15
C TYR A 157 -2.47 -15.91 14.04
N GLU A 158 -1.84 -17.08 14.35
CA GLU A 158 -1.59 -18.13 13.37
C GLU A 158 -2.90 -18.59 12.69
N LYS A 159 -3.97 -18.73 13.48
CA LYS A 159 -5.30 -19.08 12.95
C LYS A 159 -5.93 -17.90 12.19
N THR A 160 -5.81 -16.70 12.75
CA THR A 160 -6.39 -15.48 12.17
C THR A 160 -5.81 -15.17 10.80
N TYR A 161 -4.48 -15.29 10.65
CA TYR A 161 -3.76 -15.00 9.42
C TYR A 161 -3.36 -16.25 8.63
N GLN A 162 -4.04 -17.39 8.90
CA GLN A 162 -3.93 -18.63 8.13
C GLN A 162 -2.48 -19.16 8.01
N GLY A 163 -1.71 -19.08 9.08
CA GLY A 163 -0.33 -19.54 9.13
C GLY A 163 0.67 -18.61 8.44
N PHE A 164 0.32 -17.37 8.18
CA PHE A 164 1.26 -16.35 7.72
C PHE A 164 2.30 -16.09 8.82
N ASP A 165 3.58 -16.27 8.47
CA ASP A 165 4.72 -15.93 9.33
C ASP A 165 5.28 -14.56 8.90
N PRO A 166 5.19 -13.52 9.75
CA PRO A 166 5.68 -12.19 9.42
C PRO A 166 7.20 -12.12 9.29
N ASN A 167 7.94 -13.12 9.78
CA ASN A 167 9.40 -13.17 9.74
C ASN A 167 9.94 -14.00 8.58
N SER A 168 9.08 -14.68 7.82
CA SER A 168 9.48 -15.52 6.68
C SER A 168 9.20 -14.81 5.36
N SER A 169 10.24 -14.58 4.56
CA SER A 169 10.10 -13.99 3.21
C SER A 169 9.17 -14.79 2.31
N GLU A 170 9.10 -16.10 2.50
CA GLU A 170 8.20 -17.00 1.77
C GLU A 170 6.73 -16.66 1.97
N SER A 171 6.37 -16.21 3.19
CA SER A 171 5.00 -15.78 3.49
C SER A 171 4.57 -14.55 2.65
N TYR A 172 5.53 -13.73 2.23
CA TYR A 172 5.23 -12.51 1.45
C TYR A 172 5.02 -12.77 -0.03
N ILE A 173 5.43 -13.93 -0.54
CA ILE A 173 5.21 -14.29 -1.94
C ILE A 173 3.71 -14.36 -2.28
N MET A 174 2.86 -14.68 -1.30
CA MET A 174 1.41 -14.66 -1.50
C MET A 174 0.86 -13.28 -1.91
N PHE A 175 1.55 -12.19 -1.60
CA PHE A 175 1.13 -10.84 -1.98
C PHE A 175 1.37 -10.53 -3.46
N GLU A 176 2.23 -11.28 -4.14
CA GLU A 176 2.45 -11.15 -5.58
C GLU A 176 1.21 -11.50 -6.41
N ILE A 177 0.35 -12.36 -5.85
CA ILE A 177 -0.83 -12.91 -6.52
C ILE A 177 -2.05 -12.00 -6.34
N LEU A 178 -2.03 -11.17 -5.31
CA LEU A 178 -3.13 -10.28 -4.99
C LEU A 178 -3.06 -9.00 -5.81
N GLN A 179 -3.39 -9.10 -7.13
CA GLN A 179 -3.74 -7.91 -7.89
C GLN A 179 -5.07 -7.39 -7.35
N SER A 180 -5.01 -6.37 -6.53
CA SER A 180 -6.19 -5.68 -6.04
C SER A 180 -6.87 -4.94 -7.18
N ALA A 181 -8.19 -5.09 -7.32
CA ALA A 181 -9.00 -4.25 -8.21
C ALA A 181 -8.84 -2.75 -7.92
N ASN A 182 -8.29 -2.41 -6.75
CA ASN A 182 -8.06 -1.05 -6.29
C ASN A 182 -6.60 -0.57 -6.49
N MET A 183 -5.74 -1.39 -7.12
CA MET A 183 -4.29 -1.08 -7.20
C MET A 183 -4.02 0.24 -7.92
N GLU A 184 -4.64 0.46 -9.08
CA GLU A 184 -4.46 1.69 -9.86
C GLU A 184 -4.82 2.93 -9.04
N LYS A 185 -5.99 2.92 -8.40
CA LYS A 185 -6.45 4.00 -7.53
C LYS A 185 -5.57 4.20 -6.30
N SER A 186 -5.06 3.11 -5.72
CA SER A 186 -4.12 3.15 -4.59
C SER A 186 -2.78 3.78 -4.98
N VAL A 187 -2.24 3.40 -6.14
CA VAL A 187 -0.99 3.97 -6.66
C VAL A 187 -1.14 5.45 -6.98
N GLU A 188 -2.29 5.86 -7.56
CA GLU A 188 -2.55 7.27 -7.83
C GLU A 188 -2.62 8.09 -6.53
N LEU A 189 -3.37 7.61 -5.53
CA LEU A 189 -3.38 8.22 -4.20
C LEU A 189 -1.97 8.36 -3.61
N ALA A 190 -1.18 7.29 -3.66
CA ALA A 190 0.17 7.28 -3.12
C ALA A 190 1.08 8.31 -3.82
N ARG A 191 0.97 8.46 -5.15
CA ARG A 191 1.72 9.46 -5.92
C ARG A 191 1.32 10.89 -5.56
N LEU A 192 0.02 11.14 -5.40
CA LEU A 192 -0.49 12.45 -4.99
C LEU A 192 0.03 12.82 -3.60
N ILE A 193 -0.04 11.89 -2.63
CA ILE A 193 0.47 12.10 -1.28
C ILE A 193 1.99 12.32 -1.30
N GLN A 194 2.75 11.48 -1.99
CA GLN A 194 4.20 11.60 -2.09
C GLN A 194 4.60 12.99 -2.59
N ARG A 195 4.04 13.40 -3.72
CA ARG A 195 4.33 14.71 -4.33
C ARG A 195 3.95 15.87 -3.42
N SER A 196 2.75 15.86 -2.87
CA SER A 196 2.23 16.96 -2.07
C SER A 196 2.98 17.13 -0.75
N VAL A 197 3.24 16.04 -0.03
CA VAL A 197 3.98 16.09 1.25
C VAL A 197 5.43 16.51 1.04
N CYS A 198 6.13 15.94 0.06
CA CYS A 198 7.51 16.33 -0.24
C CYS A 198 7.62 17.82 -0.57
N SER A 199 6.67 18.36 -1.34
CA SER A 199 6.63 19.79 -1.67
C SER A 199 6.27 20.66 -0.46
N LYS A 200 5.18 20.31 0.26
CA LYS A 200 4.63 21.12 1.36
C LYS A 200 5.51 21.15 2.60
N ALA A 201 6.01 19.99 3.01
CA ALA A 201 6.79 19.81 4.23
C ALA A 201 8.31 19.78 3.96
N ASN A 202 8.74 20.05 2.72
CA ASN A 202 10.14 20.03 2.29
C ASN A 202 10.85 18.73 2.73
N ARG A 203 10.20 17.57 2.42
CA ARG A 203 10.78 16.25 2.75
C ARG A 203 11.55 15.69 1.56
N ASN A 204 12.62 14.96 1.83
CA ASN A 204 13.33 14.20 0.81
C ASN A 204 12.38 13.16 0.22
N ASP A 205 12.24 13.14 -1.10
CA ASP A 205 11.39 12.19 -1.82
C ASP A 205 12.08 10.81 -1.88
N LYS A 206 11.51 9.84 -1.17
CA LYS A 206 11.95 8.44 -1.18
C LYS A 206 11.13 7.57 -2.15
N GLY A 207 10.11 8.16 -2.77
CA GLY A 207 9.30 7.50 -3.78
C GLY A 207 8.09 6.73 -3.26
N VAL A 208 7.33 6.21 -4.23
CA VAL A 208 6.19 5.33 -4.01
C VAL A 208 6.62 3.89 -4.26
N HIS A 209 6.31 3.01 -3.32
CA HIS A 209 6.72 1.60 -3.32
C HIS A 209 5.53 0.66 -3.20
N GLN A 210 5.81 -0.62 -3.40
CA GLN A 210 4.87 -1.71 -3.12
C GLN A 210 5.49 -2.67 -2.11
N ALA A 211 4.67 -3.15 -1.16
CA ALA A 211 5.09 -4.20 -0.24
C ALA A 211 3.87 -4.95 0.34
N GLY A 212 4.13 -6.08 0.97
CA GLY A 212 3.12 -7.00 1.48
C GLY A 212 2.59 -6.62 2.87
N PHE A 213 1.95 -5.47 3.01
CA PHE A 213 1.34 -5.05 4.27
C PHE A 213 0.01 -5.76 4.52
N LEU A 214 -0.08 -6.51 5.63
CA LEU A 214 -1.30 -7.22 6.02
C LEU A 214 -2.50 -6.29 6.21
N VAL A 215 -2.29 -5.13 6.80
CA VAL A 215 -3.36 -4.15 7.00
C VAL A 215 -3.99 -3.71 5.69
N LEU A 216 -3.18 -3.52 4.63
CA LEU A 216 -3.68 -3.15 3.30
C LEU A 216 -4.31 -4.34 2.57
N ARG A 217 -3.79 -5.56 2.78
CA ARG A 217 -4.36 -6.79 2.20
C ARG A 217 -5.80 -7.03 2.61
N GLU A 218 -6.11 -6.73 3.85
CA GLU A 218 -7.43 -6.99 4.44
C GLU A 218 -8.46 -5.90 4.09
N THR A 219 -8.05 -4.79 3.44
CA THR A 219 -8.97 -3.71 3.01
C THR A 219 -9.63 -4.01 1.68
N SER A 220 -10.90 -3.58 1.52
CA SER A 220 -11.69 -3.77 0.29
C SER A 220 -11.80 -2.52 -0.60
N MET A 221 -11.14 -1.42 -0.22
CA MET A 221 -11.13 -0.14 -0.92
C MET A 221 -9.71 0.26 -1.31
N PRO A 222 -9.50 1.32 -2.14
CA PRO A 222 -8.20 1.91 -2.36
C PRO A 222 -7.52 2.26 -1.03
N SER A 223 -6.23 1.89 -0.90
CA SER A 223 -5.52 2.00 0.37
C SER A 223 -4.03 2.27 0.18
N CYS A 224 -3.44 3.01 1.11
CA CYS A 224 -2.00 3.21 1.18
C CYS A 224 -1.52 3.24 2.63
N LEU A 225 -0.21 3.02 2.81
CA LEU A 225 0.51 3.19 4.06
C LEU A 225 1.59 4.26 3.84
N ILE A 226 1.57 5.26 4.69
CA ILE A 226 2.49 6.39 4.68
C ILE A 226 3.57 6.15 5.71
N GLU A 227 4.83 6.35 5.32
CA GLU A 227 5.98 6.44 6.20
C GLU A 227 6.42 7.91 6.28
N LEU A 228 6.09 8.56 7.39
CA LEU A 228 6.23 10.01 7.58
C LEU A 228 7.68 10.50 7.56
N GLY A 229 8.62 9.63 7.90
CA GLY A 229 10.04 9.88 8.03
C GLY A 229 10.70 8.76 8.82
N PHE A 230 11.93 8.95 9.26
CA PHE A 230 12.68 7.93 10.01
C PHE A 230 12.87 8.37 11.46
N ILE A 231 12.16 7.73 12.41
CA ILE A 231 12.27 8.05 13.85
C ILE A 231 13.69 7.87 14.39
N THR A 232 14.51 7.05 13.72
CA THR A 232 15.93 6.84 14.05
C THR A 232 16.84 8.00 13.65
N SER A 233 16.34 8.99 12.91
CA SER A 233 17.00 10.27 12.66
C SER A 233 16.52 11.31 13.68
N ASN A 234 17.41 11.80 14.54
CA ASN A 234 17.05 12.81 15.54
C ASN A 234 16.41 14.06 14.93
N GLU A 235 16.87 14.49 13.76
CA GLU A 235 16.34 15.67 13.06
C GLU A 235 14.90 15.42 12.59
N GLU A 236 14.63 14.23 12.04
CA GLU A 236 13.28 13.88 11.59
C GLU A 236 12.34 13.64 12.78
N GLU A 237 12.80 12.98 13.83
CA GLU A 237 12.03 12.79 15.03
C GLU A 237 11.63 14.13 15.68
N GLN A 238 12.57 15.09 15.79
CA GLN A 238 12.27 16.42 16.29
C GLN A 238 11.27 17.16 15.39
N PHE A 239 11.45 17.08 14.06
CA PHE A 239 10.52 17.68 13.11
C PHE A 239 9.10 17.09 13.24
N LEU A 240 8.98 15.77 13.26
CA LEU A 240 7.68 15.07 13.31
C LEU A 240 6.94 15.29 14.64
N ASN A 241 7.66 15.58 15.73
CA ASN A 241 7.07 15.94 17.02
C ASN A 241 6.79 17.45 17.17
N SER A 242 7.29 18.29 16.28
CA SER A 242 7.05 19.72 16.34
C SER A 242 5.64 20.09 15.83
N SER A 243 5.03 21.13 16.41
CA SER A 243 3.73 21.63 15.94
C SER A 243 3.77 22.01 14.46
N ARG A 244 4.90 22.58 13.99
CA ARG A 244 5.10 22.92 12.58
C ARG A 244 5.18 21.69 11.70
N GLY A 245 5.93 20.65 12.12
CA GLY A 245 6.05 19.40 11.37
C GLY A 245 4.70 18.69 11.24
N ILE A 246 3.97 18.56 12.34
CA ILE A 246 2.63 17.96 12.37
C ILE A 246 1.68 18.70 11.40
N ASP A 247 1.65 20.04 11.44
CA ASP A 247 0.80 20.85 10.57
C ASP A 247 1.18 20.69 9.10
N LEU A 248 2.46 20.79 8.75
CA LEU A 248 2.93 20.68 7.35
C LEU A 248 2.68 19.28 6.77
N MET A 249 2.93 18.22 7.54
CA MET A 249 2.67 16.85 7.12
C MET A 249 1.18 16.61 6.90
N ALA A 250 0.35 17.00 7.87
CA ALA A 250 -1.10 16.87 7.78
C ALA A 250 -1.68 17.65 6.58
N ARG A 251 -1.22 18.88 6.33
CA ARG A 251 -1.64 19.69 5.17
C ARG A 251 -1.21 19.07 3.85
N GLY A 252 0.00 18.53 3.75
CA GLY A 252 0.46 17.85 2.55
C GLY A 252 -0.41 16.65 2.21
N ILE A 253 -0.76 15.82 3.21
CA ILE A 253 -1.65 14.67 3.02
C ILE A 253 -3.08 15.15 2.69
N TYR A 254 -3.57 16.19 3.36
CA TYR A 254 -4.89 16.78 3.11
C TYR A 254 -5.04 17.30 1.67
N GLU A 255 -4.08 18.07 1.16
CA GLU A 255 -4.10 18.60 -0.21
C GLU A 255 -4.15 17.45 -1.24
N ALA A 256 -3.37 16.40 -1.04
CA ALA A 256 -3.41 15.21 -1.87
C ALA A 256 -4.75 14.47 -1.80
N PHE A 257 -5.32 14.36 -0.59
CA PHE A 257 -6.65 13.77 -0.40
C PHE A 257 -7.73 14.56 -1.17
N VAL A 258 -7.71 15.87 -1.11
CA VAL A 258 -8.67 16.73 -1.85
C VAL A 258 -8.52 16.51 -3.36
N GLU A 259 -7.28 16.50 -3.86
CA GLU A 259 -7.01 16.25 -5.29
C GLU A 259 -7.52 14.86 -5.71
N TYR A 260 -7.20 13.81 -4.95
CA TYR A 260 -7.69 12.45 -5.20
C TYR A 260 -9.22 12.37 -5.21
N LYS A 261 -9.88 12.95 -4.20
CA LYS A 261 -11.32 12.99 -4.10
C LYS A 261 -11.96 13.67 -5.31
N ASN A 262 -11.39 14.77 -5.80
CA ASN A 262 -11.86 15.46 -6.99
C ASN A 262 -11.79 14.61 -8.25
N ILE A 263 -10.77 13.76 -8.37
CA ILE A 263 -10.62 12.83 -9.50
C ILE A 263 -11.68 11.73 -9.46
N TYR A 264 -11.95 11.14 -8.29
CA TYR A 264 -12.72 9.90 -8.20
C TYR A 264 -14.16 10.05 -7.68
N ASP A 265 -14.49 11.13 -6.96
CA ASP A 265 -15.87 11.37 -6.49
C ASP A 265 -16.74 12.13 -7.52
N GLY A 266 -16.14 12.67 -8.57
CA GLY A 266 -16.85 13.43 -9.62
C GLY A 266 -17.58 14.67 -9.11
N LYS A 267 -17.30 15.12 -7.88
CA LYS A 267 -17.82 16.32 -7.27
C LYS A 267 -16.76 17.42 -7.31
N VAL A 268 -17.19 18.65 -7.60
CA VAL A 268 -16.30 19.83 -7.46
C VAL A 268 -16.13 20.11 -5.97
N THR A 269 -14.92 19.88 -5.45
CA THR A 269 -14.57 20.26 -4.08
C THR A 269 -14.07 21.72 -4.07
N ILE A 270 -14.53 22.49 -3.09
CA ILE A 270 -14.04 23.86 -2.90
C ILE A 270 -12.59 23.77 -2.45
N PRO A 271 -11.64 24.44 -3.13
CA PRO A 271 -10.23 24.41 -2.71
C PRO A 271 -10.07 24.90 -1.28
N TYR A 272 -9.18 24.26 -0.53
CA TYR A 272 -8.80 24.67 0.82
C TYR A 272 -8.38 26.15 0.83
N ARG A 273 -9.02 26.93 1.68
CA ARG A 273 -8.60 28.30 2.03
C ARG A 273 -7.97 28.24 3.42
N PRO A 274 -6.68 28.55 3.58
CA PRO A 274 -6.06 28.58 4.92
C PRO A 274 -6.85 29.52 5.82
N SER A 275 -7.38 28.98 6.92
CA SER A 275 -7.95 29.83 7.97
C SER A 275 -6.82 30.47 8.75
N THR A 276 -6.78 31.78 8.81
CA THR A 276 -5.79 32.54 9.58
C THR A 276 -5.95 32.43 11.10
N LYS A 277 -6.93 31.62 11.57
CA LYS A 277 -7.31 31.53 12.98
C LYS A 277 -7.07 30.16 13.67
N ASN A 278 -6.41 29.22 13.05
CA ASN A 278 -6.27 27.91 13.66
C ASN A 278 -4.87 27.65 14.20
N GLN A 279 -4.68 27.97 15.47
CA GLN A 279 -3.84 27.16 16.33
C GLN A 279 -4.56 25.80 16.51
N LEU A 280 -3.95 24.71 16.02
CA LEU A 280 -4.45 23.37 16.32
C LEU A 280 -4.46 23.20 17.84
N PRO A 281 -5.50 22.64 18.46
CA PRO A 281 -5.52 22.40 19.91
C PRO A 281 -4.59 21.22 20.28
N ILE A 282 -3.27 21.43 20.12
CA ILE A 282 -2.23 20.43 20.42
C ILE A 282 -1.90 20.41 21.91
N GLU A 283 -2.26 21.48 22.66
CA GLU A 283 -1.96 21.60 24.10
C GLU A 283 -2.53 20.48 24.96
N ASN A 284 -3.60 19.80 24.54
CA ASN A 284 -4.23 18.75 25.33
C ASN A 284 -3.61 17.35 25.12
N VAL A 285 -2.74 17.15 24.12
CA VAL A 285 -2.10 15.85 23.86
C VAL A 285 -0.69 15.77 24.44
N LEU A 286 -0.03 16.91 24.61
CA LEU A 286 1.33 17.02 25.17
C LEU A 286 1.32 17.36 26.66
N GLY A 287 0.28 17.00 27.40
CA GLY A 287 0.19 17.19 28.83
C GLY A 287 1.45 16.71 29.56
N ARG A 288 2.28 17.64 30.02
CA ARG A 288 3.36 17.49 30.97
C ARG A 288 4.74 17.06 30.46
N LEU A 289 5.34 17.79 29.53
CA LEU A 289 6.80 17.74 29.36
C LEU A 289 7.43 19.12 29.06
N SER A 290 7.01 20.19 29.68
CA SER A 290 7.82 21.42 29.62
C SER A 290 7.71 22.26 30.88
N ASN A 291 8.46 21.87 31.86
CA ASN A 291 9.01 22.83 32.83
C ASN A 291 10.45 22.41 33.11
N ASN A 292 11.37 22.86 32.25
CA ASN A 292 12.76 23.16 32.57
C ASN A 292 13.60 23.15 31.27
N ALA A 293 13.71 24.30 30.62
CA ALA A 293 14.94 24.67 29.93
C ALA A 293 14.87 26.16 29.52
N LYS A 294 15.52 27.00 30.26
CA LYS A 294 15.94 28.33 29.79
C LYS A 294 17.14 28.12 28.90
N THR A 295 17.14 28.67 27.70
CA THR A 295 18.29 28.64 26.80
C THR A 295 18.58 30.03 26.26
N PRO A 296 19.84 30.46 26.22
CA PRO A 296 20.24 31.65 25.45
C PRO A 296 20.52 31.27 24.00
N ALA A 297 20.14 32.15 23.10
CA ALA A 297 20.42 32.06 21.68
C ALA A 297 21.92 32.34 21.43
N GLU A 298 22.56 31.46 20.66
CA GLU A 298 23.89 31.67 20.09
C GLU A 298 23.82 31.48 18.57
N GLN A 299 24.26 32.51 17.85
CA GLN A 299 24.34 32.54 16.38
C GLN A 299 25.55 31.72 15.94
N VAL A 300 25.37 30.80 14.99
CA VAL A 300 26.46 30.10 14.32
C VAL A 300 26.39 30.36 12.83
N GLU A 301 27.47 30.97 12.33
CA GLU A 301 27.77 31.25 10.93
C GLU A 301 27.99 29.95 10.10
N MET A 302 27.57 29.99 8.85
CA MET A 302 27.77 28.91 7.87
C MET A 302 29.20 28.88 7.32
N PRO A 303 29.88 27.74 7.24
CA PRO A 303 31.14 27.61 6.52
C PRO A 303 30.97 27.37 5.02
N LYS A 304 31.91 27.93 4.26
CA LYS A 304 32.03 27.97 2.81
C LYS A 304 32.31 26.59 2.19
N ARG A 305 31.78 26.41 0.99
CA ARG A 305 31.99 25.31 0.02
C ARG A 305 33.45 24.89 -0.13
N ILE A 306 33.71 23.59 -0.01
CA ILE A 306 34.98 22.95 -0.46
C ILE A 306 34.70 22.17 -1.75
N LYS A 307 35.54 22.42 -2.76
CA LYS A 307 35.54 21.72 -4.07
C LYS A 307 36.12 20.31 -3.90
N VAL A 308 35.40 19.31 -4.37
CA VAL A 308 35.88 17.93 -4.43
C VAL A 308 36.52 17.70 -5.83
N VAL A 309 37.76 17.27 -5.81
CA VAL A 309 38.53 16.83 -6.98
C VAL A 309 38.28 15.34 -7.18
N THR A 310 37.81 14.99 -8.34
CA THR A 310 37.61 13.60 -8.79
C THR A 310 38.92 13.01 -9.34
N GLN A 311 39.35 11.86 -8.84
CA GLN A 311 40.27 10.97 -9.51
C GLN A 311 39.65 9.61 -9.82
N PRO A 312 39.92 8.99 -10.95
CA PRO A 312 39.28 7.74 -11.39
C PRO A 312 39.95 6.51 -10.78
N ARG A 313 39.14 5.58 -10.28
CA ARG A 313 39.63 4.30 -9.77
C ARG A 313 39.31 3.18 -10.76
N THR A 314 40.33 2.55 -11.24
CA THR A 314 40.35 1.37 -12.12
C THR A 314 39.64 0.17 -11.49
N THR A 315 38.72 -0.41 -12.22
CA THR A 315 38.02 -1.66 -11.90
C THR A 315 38.87 -2.86 -12.31
N GLN A 316 39.17 -3.75 -11.39
CA GLN A 316 39.58 -5.11 -11.65
C GLN A 316 38.43 -6.08 -11.48
N THR A 317 38.13 -6.84 -12.50
CA THR A 317 37.13 -7.88 -12.60
C THR A 317 37.66 -9.19 -12.02
N PRO A 318 36.94 -9.91 -11.15
CA PRO A 318 37.28 -11.30 -10.84
C PRO A 318 36.58 -12.24 -11.83
N THR A 319 37.40 -13.05 -12.45
CA THR A 319 37.05 -14.15 -13.34
C THR A 319 36.33 -15.25 -12.57
N VAL A 320 35.12 -15.58 -12.94
CA VAL A 320 34.38 -16.76 -12.44
C VAL A 320 34.69 -17.94 -13.33
N ARG A 321 35.24 -18.95 -12.71
CA ARG A 321 35.65 -20.24 -13.26
C ARG A 321 34.42 -21.10 -13.55
N SER A 322 34.22 -21.38 -14.84
CA SER A 322 33.30 -22.37 -15.38
C SER A 322 33.54 -23.77 -14.75
N GLN A 323 32.52 -24.37 -14.24
CA GLN A 323 32.47 -25.84 -14.10
C GLN A 323 31.40 -26.39 -15.05
N ARG A 324 31.95 -27.12 -16.05
CA ARG A 324 31.24 -28.02 -16.96
C ARG A 324 30.86 -29.32 -16.23
N HIS A 325 29.79 -29.87 -16.72
CA HIS A 325 29.34 -31.27 -16.75
C HIS A 325 28.13 -31.61 -15.90
N ARG A 326 27.03 -31.77 -16.60
CA ARG A 326 26.31 -33.04 -16.59
C ARG A 326 25.41 -33.17 -17.81
N GLN A 327 25.76 -34.17 -18.61
CA GLN A 327 25.03 -34.64 -19.80
C GLN A 327 23.70 -35.30 -19.44
N GLU A 328 22.73 -35.06 -20.31
CA GLU A 328 21.66 -35.94 -20.81
C GLU A 328 20.96 -36.93 -19.84
N ARG A 329 19.68 -36.61 -19.62
CA ARG A 329 18.65 -37.66 -19.75
C ARG A 329 17.38 -36.96 -20.30
N GLN A 330 17.09 -37.19 -21.58
CA GLN A 330 15.76 -37.18 -22.12
C GLN A 330 15.02 -38.31 -21.41
N THR A 331 14.18 -38.00 -20.45
CA THR A 331 13.15 -38.89 -19.94
C THR A 331 11.81 -38.31 -20.30
N SER A 332 11.14 -39.00 -21.22
CA SER A 332 9.71 -39.03 -21.34
C SER A 332 9.11 -39.10 -19.93
N LEU A 333 8.54 -37.99 -19.45
CA LEU A 333 7.82 -38.02 -18.18
C LEU A 333 6.51 -38.73 -18.41
N ASP A 334 6.39 -39.87 -17.79
CA ASP A 334 5.21 -40.73 -17.71
C ASP A 334 3.95 -39.93 -17.30
N GLU A 335 2.85 -40.31 -17.89
CA GLU A 335 1.49 -39.72 -17.79
C GLU A 335 0.83 -39.86 -16.40
N THR A 336 1.55 -39.99 -15.30
CA THR A 336 0.97 -40.26 -13.98
C THR A 336 1.06 -39.12 -12.96
N SER A 337 1.56 -37.93 -13.31
CA SER A 337 1.50 -36.76 -12.39
C SER A 337 0.50 -35.67 -12.87
N ALA A 338 -0.66 -36.09 -13.32
CA ALA A 338 -1.65 -35.28 -14.04
C ALA A 338 -2.44 -34.25 -13.20
N SER A 339 -2.08 -33.96 -11.95
CA SER A 339 -2.91 -33.12 -11.08
C SER A 339 -2.25 -31.85 -10.53
N ILE A 340 -0.96 -31.61 -10.74
CA ILE A 340 -0.21 -30.52 -10.17
C ILE A 340 0.11 -29.46 -11.24
N PRO A 341 -0.07 -28.15 -10.96
CA PRO A 341 0.31 -27.10 -11.90
C PRO A 341 1.82 -27.09 -12.17
N LEU A 342 2.21 -26.93 -13.43
CA LEU A 342 3.58 -26.75 -13.89
C LEU A 342 3.80 -25.29 -14.28
N PHE A 343 4.79 -24.64 -13.71
CA PHE A 343 5.13 -23.24 -13.98
C PHE A 343 6.32 -23.13 -14.94
N LYS A 344 6.27 -22.16 -15.85
CA LYS A 344 7.32 -21.82 -16.81
C LYS A 344 7.46 -20.31 -16.92
N ILE A 345 8.56 -19.84 -17.53
CA ILE A 345 8.78 -18.40 -17.77
C ILE A 345 8.69 -18.14 -19.26
N GLN A 346 7.64 -17.42 -19.69
CA GLN A 346 7.53 -16.97 -21.07
C GLN A 346 8.45 -15.76 -21.27
N ILE A 347 9.42 -15.91 -22.22
CA ILE A 347 10.46 -14.90 -22.47
C ILE A 347 10.06 -13.95 -23.60
N PHE A 348 9.41 -14.46 -24.65
CA PHE A 348 8.84 -13.66 -25.73
C PHE A 348 7.84 -14.47 -26.56
N ALA A 349 7.16 -13.80 -27.50
CA ALA A 349 6.33 -14.42 -28.52
C ALA A 349 6.66 -13.82 -29.88
N ILE A 350 6.74 -14.65 -30.92
CA ILE A 350 7.12 -14.26 -32.28
C ILE A 350 6.29 -15.04 -33.30
N ASN A 351 6.05 -14.50 -34.48
CA ASN A 351 5.21 -15.08 -35.53
C ASN A 351 5.93 -16.09 -36.44
N ARG A 352 7.07 -16.60 -36.02
CA ARG A 352 7.84 -17.64 -36.74
C ARG A 352 8.47 -18.62 -35.78
N GLU A 353 8.71 -19.83 -36.22
CA GLU A 353 9.50 -20.79 -35.46
C GLU A 353 10.99 -20.40 -35.47
N LEU A 354 11.64 -20.56 -34.32
CA LEU A 354 13.05 -20.33 -34.14
C LEU A 354 13.76 -21.67 -33.91
N SER A 355 14.95 -21.82 -34.51
CA SER A 355 15.86 -22.91 -34.12
C SER A 355 16.26 -22.73 -32.65
N PHE A 356 16.37 -23.82 -31.91
CA PHE A 356 16.79 -23.82 -30.49
C PHE A 356 18.22 -23.29 -30.28
N ASP A 357 19.01 -23.14 -31.34
CA ASP A 357 20.35 -22.53 -31.32
C ASP A 357 20.30 -21.01 -31.59
N SER A 358 19.11 -20.41 -31.70
CA SER A 358 18.96 -18.98 -31.98
C SER A 358 19.63 -18.12 -30.92
N GLU A 359 20.38 -17.09 -31.35
CA GLU A 359 21.01 -16.10 -30.45
C GLU A 359 19.98 -15.36 -29.57
N LEU A 360 18.70 -15.33 -29.97
CA LEU A 360 17.62 -14.75 -29.19
C LEU A 360 17.40 -15.45 -27.85
N PHE A 361 17.81 -16.70 -27.73
CA PHE A 361 17.75 -17.45 -26.48
C PHE A 361 18.97 -17.21 -25.56
N LYS A 362 19.93 -16.39 -25.99
CA LYS A 362 21.10 -15.97 -25.18
C LYS A 362 21.85 -17.14 -24.51
N GLY A 363 21.89 -18.29 -25.19
CA GLY A 363 22.58 -19.49 -24.73
C GLY A 363 21.78 -20.39 -23.78
N TYR A 364 20.54 -20.04 -23.43
CA TYR A 364 19.66 -20.94 -22.66
C TYR A 364 19.22 -22.12 -23.54
N LYS A 365 19.30 -23.34 -22.95
CA LYS A 365 19.06 -24.58 -23.72
C LYS A 365 17.72 -25.25 -23.36
N ASN A 366 17.17 -24.98 -22.18
CA ASN A 366 15.90 -25.58 -21.74
C ASN A 366 14.70 -24.76 -22.24
N ILE A 367 14.57 -24.64 -23.54
CA ILE A 367 13.51 -23.87 -24.20
C ILE A 367 12.36 -24.80 -24.56
N SER A 368 11.15 -24.39 -24.25
CA SER A 368 9.92 -24.98 -24.80
C SER A 368 9.10 -23.87 -25.45
N PHE A 369 8.16 -24.23 -26.34
CA PHE A 369 7.25 -23.25 -26.92
C PHE A 369 5.84 -23.85 -27.04
N GLU A 370 4.85 -22.97 -27.10
CA GLU A 370 3.49 -23.27 -27.51
C GLU A 370 3.10 -22.39 -28.69
N ILE A 371 2.19 -22.89 -29.52
CA ILE A 371 1.63 -22.13 -30.65
C ILE A 371 0.25 -21.63 -30.26
N ASP A 372 0.03 -20.32 -30.37
CA ASP A 372 -1.24 -19.67 -30.15
C ASP A 372 -1.57 -18.78 -31.35
N GLY A 373 -2.46 -19.27 -32.20
CA GLY A 373 -2.73 -18.68 -33.52
C GLY A 373 -1.48 -18.68 -34.40
N SER A 374 -0.98 -17.50 -34.74
CA SER A 374 0.26 -17.34 -35.54
C SER A 374 1.51 -17.10 -34.67
N LEU A 375 1.39 -17.12 -33.37
CA LEU A 375 2.49 -16.79 -32.46
C LEU A 375 3.10 -18.05 -31.84
N HIS A 376 4.43 -18.13 -31.89
CA HIS A 376 5.23 -19.07 -31.13
C HIS A 376 5.66 -18.39 -29.84
N LYS A 377 5.15 -18.86 -28.69
CA LYS A 377 5.44 -18.33 -27.35
C LYS A 377 6.52 -19.18 -26.72
N TYR A 378 7.73 -18.63 -26.60
CA TYR A 378 8.90 -19.33 -26.11
C TYR A 378 9.03 -19.20 -24.59
N MET A 379 9.38 -20.28 -23.92
CA MET A 379 9.43 -20.40 -22.46
C MET A 379 10.72 -21.06 -22.00
N ILE A 380 11.25 -20.58 -20.86
CA ILE A 380 12.39 -21.14 -20.17
C ILE A 380 11.92 -21.75 -18.85
N GLY A 381 12.58 -22.83 -18.45
CA GLY A 381 12.30 -23.53 -17.20
C GLY A 381 10.97 -24.29 -17.23
N ALA A 382 10.84 -25.23 -16.30
CA ALA A 382 9.61 -25.95 -16.01
C ALA A 382 9.75 -26.50 -14.60
N ASN A 383 8.91 -26.09 -13.66
CA ASN A 383 8.95 -26.58 -12.29
C ASN A 383 7.55 -26.56 -11.68
N GLU A 384 7.22 -27.57 -10.89
CA GLU A 384 6.01 -27.62 -10.08
C GLU A 384 6.12 -26.73 -8.83
N ASP A 385 7.34 -26.44 -8.37
CA ASP A 385 7.58 -25.47 -7.32
C ASP A 385 7.63 -24.07 -7.89
N TYR A 386 6.59 -23.30 -7.59
CA TYR A 386 6.46 -21.90 -8.02
C TYR A 386 7.63 -21.02 -7.55
N TYR A 387 8.20 -21.31 -6.39
CA TYR A 387 9.31 -20.52 -5.82
C TYR A 387 10.60 -20.67 -6.61
N GLU A 388 10.87 -21.88 -7.14
CA GLU A 388 12.03 -22.11 -8.00
C GLU A 388 11.89 -21.33 -9.32
N ILE A 389 10.68 -21.27 -9.87
CA ILE A 389 10.41 -20.47 -11.08
C ILE A 389 10.53 -18.97 -10.82
N LEU A 390 10.16 -18.49 -9.64
CA LEU A 390 10.38 -17.10 -9.25
C LEU A 390 11.87 -16.75 -9.18
N ARG A 391 12.69 -17.60 -8.57
CA ARG A 391 14.15 -17.40 -8.52
C ARG A 391 14.73 -17.34 -9.93
N LEU A 392 14.37 -18.29 -10.77
CA LEU A 392 14.80 -18.31 -12.16
C LEU A 392 14.37 -17.05 -12.92
N LYS A 393 13.17 -16.53 -12.67
CA LYS A 393 12.70 -15.28 -13.28
C LYS A 393 13.57 -14.09 -12.88
N GLU A 394 13.98 -13.97 -11.62
CA GLU A 394 14.87 -12.89 -11.18
C GLU A 394 16.27 -13.02 -11.83
N GLU A 395 16.79 -14.23 -11.99
CA GLU A 395 18.04 -14.47 -12.71
C GLU A 395 17.95 -14.04 -14.20
N LEU A 396 16.79 -14.31 -14.83
CA LEU A 396 16.54 -13.98 -16.23
C LEU A 396 16.27 -12.49 -16.48
N LYS A 397 16.01 -11.68 -15.45
CA LYS A 397 15.49 -10.31 -15.56
C LYS A 397 16.39 -9.35 -16.33
N GLN A 398 17.71 -9.49 -16.22
CA GLN A 398 18.64 -8.64 -16.96
C GLN A 398 18.64 -8.94 -18.45
N GLU A 399 18.41 -10.20 -18.81
CA GLU A 399 18.46 -10.66 -20.19
C GLU A 399 17.10 -10.63 -20.88
N PHE A 400 16.02 -10.89 -20.11
CA PHE A 400 14.63 -10.90 -20.58
C PHE A 400 13.75 -10.06 -19.64
N PRO A 401 13.83 -8.72 -19.69
CA PRO A 401 13.12 -7.84 -18.76
C PRO A 401 11.60 -7.96 -18.84
N GLU A 402 11.06 -8.36 -20.01
CA GLU A 402 9.62 -8.53 -20.24
C GLU A 402 9.11 -9.96 -19.93
N ALA A 403 9.98 -10.85 -19.40
CA ALA A 403 9.60 -12.21 -19.11
C ALA A 403 8.60 -12.30 -17.96
N PHE A 404 7.63 -13.19 -18.10
CA PHE A 404 6.60 -13.41 -17.08
C PHE A 404 6.28 -14.90 -16.90
N ILE A 405 5.78 -15.24 -15.71
CA ILE A 405 5.46 -16.62 -15.37
C ILE A 405 4.11 -17.01 -15.98
N VAL A 406 4.07 -18.21 -16.54
CA VAL A 406 2.89 -18.88 -17.10
C VAL A 406 2.71 -20.24 -16.40
N ALA A 407 1.49 -20.73 -16.35
CA ALA A 407 1.17 -22.00 -15.72
C ALA A 407 0.42 -22.93 -16.67
N PHE A 408 0.70 -24.22 -16.54
CA PHE A 408 0.06 -25.28 -17.30
C PHE A 408 -0.45 -26.37 -16.34
N LYS A 409 -1.56 -26.98 -16.70
CA LYS A 409 -2.07 -28.15 -16.02
C LYS A 409 -2.58 -29.14 -17.08
N ASN A 410 -2.13 -30.38 -16.99
CA ASN A 410 -2.43 -31.41 -18.01
C ASN A 410 -2.06 -30.95 -19.43
N GLY A 411 -0.93 -30.25 -19.58
CA GLY A 411 -0.48 -29.73 -20.88
C GLY A 411 -1.25 -28.50 -21.41
N GLN A 412 -2.32 -28.09 -20.75
CA GLN A 412 -3.10 -26.91 -21.13
C GLN A 412 -2.74 -25.71 -20.27
N ARG A 413 -2.67 -24.54 -20.92
CA ARG A 413 -2.42 -23.28 -20.22
C ARG A 413 -3.58 -22.94 -19.28
N MET A 414 -3.27 -22.54 -18.07
CA MET A 414 -4.24 -22.11 -17.07
C MET A 414 -3.92 -20.71 -16.53
N ASN A 415 -4.87 -20.13 -15.82
CA ASN A 415 -4.63 -18.85 -15.13
C ASN A 415 -3.53 -19.04 -14.08
N THR A 416 -2.46 -18.24 -14.18
CA THR A 416 -1.30 -18.36 -13.28
C THR A 416 -1.68 -18.13 -11.82
N GLY A 417 -2.59 -17.19 -11.53
CA GLY A 417 -3.06 -16.94 -10.16
C GLY A 417 -3.83 -18.13 -9.57
N GLU A 418 -4.62 -18.86 -10.37
CA GLU A 418 -5.29 -20.09 -9.92
C GLU A 418 -4.31 -21.23 -9.70
N ALA A 419 -3.32 -21.37 -10.60
CA ALA A 419 -2.25 -22.36 -10.46
C ALA A 419 -1.48 -22.16 -9.15
N VAL A 420 -1.13 -20.94 -8.82
CA VAL A 420 -0.41 -20.61 -7.58
C VAL A 420 -1.27 -20.86 -6.35
N LYS A 421 -2.57 -20.52 -6.37
CA LYS A 421 -3.50 -20.87 -5.27
C LYS A 421 -3.54 -22.39 -5.04
N GLU A 422 -3.56 -23.16 -6.12
CA GLU A 422 -3.55 -24.62 -6.06
C GLU A 422 -2.21 -25.13 -5.50
N PHE A 423 -1.08 -24.61 -5.98
CA PHE A 423 0.25 -24.94 -5.47
C PHE A 423 0.37 -24.71 -3.96
N VAL A 424 -0.04 -23.50 -3.49
CA VAL A 424 -0.02 -23.18 -2.06
C VAL A 424 -0.92 -24.12 -1.25
N LYS A 425 -2.12 -24.43 -1.78
CA LYS A 425 -3.04 -25.38 -1.12
C LYS A 425 -2.44 -26.78 -1.02
N ASN A 426 -1.75 -27.25 -2.06
CA ASN A 426 -1.14 -28.57 -2.10
C ASN A 426 0.08 -28.65 -1.16
N LYS A 427 0.92 -27.62 -1.13
CA LYS A 427 2.07 -27.53 -0.23
C LYS A 427 1.63 -27.55 1.26
N ARG A 428 0.49 -26.90 1.58
CA ARG A 428 -0.11 -26.94 2.94
C ARG A 428 -0.66 -28.30 3.34
N LYS A 429 -1.04 -29.15 2.39
CA LYS A 429 -1.53 -30.50 2.68
C LYS A 429 -0.38 -31.49 2.89
N ALA A 430 0.81 -31.16 2.38
CA ALA A 430 2.00 -31.99 2.47
C ALA A 430 2.86 -31.70 3.73
N MET A 431 2.56 -30.59 4.44
CA MET A 431 3.11 -30.25 5.77
C MET A 431 2.15 -30.68 6.87
#